data_67ffe0106c74c5a9258c342fb127117a
#
_entry.id   67ffe0106c74c5a9258c342fb127117a
#
_cell.length_a   1.000
_cell.length_b   1.000
_cell.length_c   1.000
_cell.angle_alpha   90.00
_cell.angle_beta   90.00
_cell.angle_gamma   90.00
#
_symmetry.space_group_name_H-M   'P 1'
#
loop_
_entity.id
_entity.type
_entity.pdbx_description
1 polymer ?
#
loop_
_entity_poly.entity_id
_entity_poly.type
_entity_poly.pdbx_seq_one_letter_code
_entity_poly.pdbx_strand_id
1 'polypeptide(L)'
;YGEKLDSFDLKRFNKNLIDPVKLIFDKIVYRSTWEEIVSNEIFRQRDKSNNNDIGYFHQRIFQYIDNCEVPPNGESGGWDVIYRNPNGIEIPDAGKVSTVYVEMKNKHNTMNSASAGKTFIKMQNQLLNDDDCACFLVEAIAQRSQNIKWETTVDKKKVGHKLIRRVSMDQFYELVTGEEDAFYKMCMVLPEVIEKVVNTMDDVR
;
A
#
# COMPACT_ATOMS: atom_id res chain seq x y z
N TYR A 1 16.32 -3.79 3.53
CA TYR A 1 15.65 -5.05 3.88
C TYR A 1 16.64 -6.08 4.40
N GLY A 2 17.79 -6.23 3.76
CA GLY A 2 18.82 -7.18 4.14
C GLY A 2 19.41 -6.98 5.54
N GLU A 3 19.63 -5.75 5.96
CA GLU A 3 20.07 -5.42 7.33
C GLU A 3 19.05 -5.88 8.41
N LYS A 4 17.77 -6.08 8.03
CA LYS A 4 16.71 -6.57 8.92
C LYS A 4 16.64 -8.10 9.00
N LEU A 5 17.17 -8.82 8.03
CA LEU A 5 17.09 -10.28 8.01
C LEU A 5 17.98 -10.93 9.08
N ASP A 6 19.08 -10.27 9.47
CA ASP A 6 20.09 -10.84 10.37
C ASP A 6 19.94 -10.47 11.84
N SER A 7 19.11 -9.48 12.16
CA SER A 7 18.99 -9.02 13.54
C SER A 7 17.64 -9.40 14.15
N PHE A 8 17.57 -10.57 14.78
CA PHE A 8 16.58 -10.77 15.82
C PHE A 8 16.97 -9.92 17.03
N ASP A 9 16.44 -8.69 17.08
CA ASP A 9 16.66 -7.79 18.21
C ASP A 9 15.65 -8.09 19.32
N LEU A 10 16.12 -8.76 20.36
CA LEU A 10 15.35 -9.04 21.59
C LEU A 10 14.76 -7.75 22.20
N LYS A 11 15.45 -6.61 22.11
CA LYS A 11 14.92 -5.33 22.61
C LYS A 11 13.73 -4.87 21.79
N ARG A 12 13.80 -5.03 20.46
CA ARG A 12 12.70 -4.71 19.54
C ARG A 12 11.52 -5.68 19.71
N PHE A 13 11.81 -6.97 19.89
CA PHE A 13 10.80 -7.98 20.20
C PHE A 13 10.04 -7.63 21.47
N ASN A 14 10.76 -7.29 22.55
CA ASN A 14 10.16 -6.96 23.84
C ASN A 14 9.44 -5.60 23.87
N LYS A 15 9.71 -4.69 22.92
CA LYS A 15 8.94 -3.45 22.78
C LYS A 15 7.53 -3.67 22.25
N ASN A 16 7.29 -4.77 21.54
CA ASN A 16 5.96 -5.13 21.09
C ASN A 16 5.27 -5.83 22.28
N LEU A 17 4.36 -5.12 22.94
CA LEU A 17 3.55 -5.71 24.02
C LEU A 17 2.75 -6.88 23.45
N ILE A 18 2.99 -8.06 24.02
CA ILE A 18 2.26 -9.27 23.68
C ILE A 18 1.07 -9.34 24.64
N ASP A 19 -0.13 -9.56 24.10
CA ASP A 19 -1.32 -9.76 24.89
C ASP A 19 -1.24 -11.11 25.62
N PRO A 20 -1.13 -11.13 26.97
CA PRO A 20 -1.03 -12.38 27.73
C PRO A 20 -2.29 -13.24 27.63
N VAL A 21 -3.46 -12.62 27.46
CA VAL A 21 -4.73 -13.35 27.28
C VAL A 21 -4.71 -14.13 25.97
N LYS A 22 -4.19 -13.52 24.89
CA LYS A 22 -4.00 -14.22 23.62
C LYS A 22 -3.07 -15.44 23.74
N LEU A 23 -1.96 -15.31 24.48
CA LEU A 23 -1.03 -16.43 24.68
C LEU A 23 -1.69 -17.59 25.44
N ILE A 24 -2.46 -17.29 26.48
CA ILE A 24 -3.22 -18.30 27.26
C ILE A 24 -4.28 -18.94 26.37
N PHE A 25 -4.99 -18.15 25.56
CA PHE A 25 -5.99 -18.65 24.63
C PHE A 25 -5.36 -19.62 23.63
N ASP A 26 -4.25 -19.23 22.97
CA ASP A 26 -3.54 -20.06 21.99
C ASP A 26 -3.08 -21.37 22.63
N LYS A 27 -2.55 -21.32 23.86
CA LYS A 27 -2.12 -22.52 24.59
C LYS A 27 -3.27 -23.50 24.87
N ILE A 28 -4.41 -23.00 25.27
CA ILE A 28 -5.54 -23.83 25.69
C ILE A 28 -6.36 -24.31 24.49
N VAL A 29 -6.70 -23.39 23.57
CA VAL A 29 -7.60 -23.69 22.46
C VAL A 29 -6.90 -24.53 21.40
N TYR A 30 -5.65 -24.16 21.04
CA TYR A 30 -4.88 -24.88 20.03
C TYR A 30 -3.98 -25.96 20.61
N ARG A 31 -3.94 -26.13 21.94
CA ARG A 31 -3.09 -27.09 22.65
C ARG A 31 -1.60 -26.93 22.32
N SER A 32 -1.18 -25.71 22.03
CA SER A 32 0.20 -25.40 21.63
C SER A 32 1.17 -25.48 22.81
N THR A 33 2.41 -25.85 22.55
CA THR A 33 3.52 -25.72 23.51
C THR A 33 3.94 -24.25 23.65
N TRP A 34 4.71 -23.92 24.69
CA TRP A 34 5.23 -22.55 24.84
C TRP A 34 6.24 -22.21 23.74
N GLU A 35 7.04 -23.18 23.28
CA GLU A 35 7.98 -23.03 22.17
C GLU A 35 7.25 -22.67 20.87
N GLU A 36 6.14 -23.36 20.57
CA GLU A 36 5.31 -23.06 19.40
C GLU A 36 4.70 -21.66 19.49
N ILE A 37 4.20 -21.26 20.67
CA ILE A 37 3.61 -19.95 20.89
C ILE A 37 4.65 -18.84 20.66
N VAL A 38 5.85 -18.99 21.24
CA VAL A 38 6.94 -18.02 21.07
C VAL A 38 7.39 -17.97 19.60
N SER A 39 7.56 -19.12 18.94
CA SER A 39 7.92 -19.21 17.53
C SER A 39 6.88 -18.52 16.62
N ASN A 40 5.61 -18.77 16.86
CA ASN A 40 4.51 -18.15 16.13
C ASN A 40 4.48 -16.63 16.34
N GLU A 41 4.76 -16.14 17.53
CA GLU A 41 4.80 -14.70 17.82
C GLU A 41 6.00 -14.01 17.13
N ILE A 42 7.16 -14.66 17.12
CA ILE A 42 8.34 -14.18 16.35
C ILE A 42 7.99 -14.10 14.87
N PHE A 43 7.38 -15.15 14.33
CA PHE A 43 6.96 -15.18 12.92
C PHE A 43 5.94 -14.07 12.62
N ARG A 44 4.94 -13.90 13.46
CA ARG A 44 3.92 -12.85 13.33
C ARG A 44 4.52 -11.44 13.30
N GLN A 45 5.50 -11.17 14.18
CA GLN A 45 6.16 -9.86 14.22
C GLN A 45 7.02 -9.62 12.98
N ARG A 46 7.71 -10.66 12.49
CA ARG A 46 8.46 -10.59 11.21
C ARG A 46 7.53 -10.36 10.04
N ASP A 47 6.43 -11.12 9.95
CA ASP A 47 5.44 -10.97 8.89
C ASP A 47 4.85 -9.55 8.86
N LYS A 48 4.49 -9.00 10.04
CA LYS A 48 4.03 -7.62 10.14
C LYS A 48 5.07 -6.61 9.63
N SER A 49 6.35 -6.80 9.96
CA SER A 49 7.43 -5.94 9.46
C SER A 49 7.58 -6.05 7.94
N ASN A 50 7.56 -7.28 7.42
CA ASN A 50 7.67 -7.54 5.99
C ASN A 50 6.51 -6.92 5.21
N ASN A 51 5.29 -7.03 5.71
CA ASN A 51 4.11 -6.42 5.09
C ASN A 51 4.23 -4.88 5.01
N ASN A 52 4.84 -4.24 6.01
CA ASN A 52 5.12 -2.81 5.97
C ASN A 52 6.18 -2.47 4.90
N ASP A 53 7.26 -3.25 4.83
CA ASP A 53 8.32 -3.06 3.84
C ASP A 53 7.79 -3.27 2.40
N ILE A 54 6.92 -4.27 2.19
CA ILE A 54 6.21 -4.48 0.92
C ILE A 54 5.30 -3.29 0.59
N GLY A 55 4.61 -2.73 1.59
CA GLY A 55 3.82 -1.50 1.40
C GLY A 55 4.68 -0.34 0.89
N TYR A 56 5.83 -0.12 1.50
CA TYR A 56 6.79 0.90 1.05
C TYR A 56 7.37 0.60 -0.33
N PHE A 57 7.61 -0.67 -0.66
CA PHE A 57 8.05 -1.06 -2.00
C PHE A 57 7.04 -0.64 -3.05
N HIS A 58 5.76 -0.93 -2.84
CA HIS A 58 4.69 -0.56 -3.77
C HIS A 58 4.57 0.95 -3.99
N GLN A 59 4.90 1.77 -3.00
CA GLN A 59 4.91 3.23 -3.14
C GLN A 59 6.19 3.72 -3.83
N ARG A 60 7.34 3.27 -3.34
CA ARG A 60 8.66 3.80 -3.75
C ARG A 60 9.06 3.43 -5.16
N ILE A 61 8.55 2.36 -5.73
CA ILE A 61 8.87 1.98 -7.11
C ILE A 61 8.45 3.07 -8.10
N PHE A 62 7.40 3.83 -7.79
CA PHE A 62 6.91 4.92 -8.64
C PHE A 62 7.87 6.11 -8.73
N GLN A 63 8.85 6.25 -7.81
CA GLN A 63 9.89 7.29 -7.94
C GLN A 63 10.77 7.12 -9.20
N TYR A 64 10.76 5.93 -9.82
CA TYR A 64 11.50 5.60 -11.02
C TYR A 64 10.65 5.65 -12.30
N ILE A 65 9.39 6.04 -12.18
CA ILE A 65 8.46 6.21 -13.32
C ILE A 65 8.31 7.69 -13.60
N ASP A 66 8.44 8.06 -14.87
CA ASP A 66 8.35 9.45 -15.30
C ASP A 66 7.03 10.10 -14.85
N ASN A 67 7.11 11.36 -14.49
CA ASN A 67 5.96 12.16 -14.03
C ASN A 67 5.32 11.69 -12.70
N CYS A 68 5.90 10.69 -12.03
CA CYS A 68 5.50 10.28 -10.69
C CYS A 68 6.44 10.89 -9.64
N GLU A 69 5.86 11.49 -8.62
CA GLU A 69 6.52 11.97 -7.42
C GLU A 69 6.10 11.09 -6.25
N VAL A 70 7.06 10.66 -5.44
CA VAL A 70 6.81 9.95 -4.16
C VAL A 70 7.26 10.89 -3.03
N PRO A 71 6.35 11.66 -2.44
CA PRO A 71 6.71 12.60 -1.39
C PRO A 71 7.26 11.89 -0.14
N PRO A 72 8.15 12.55 0.63
CA PRO A 72 8.52 12.07 1.95
C PRO A 72 7.31 11.91 2.87
N ASN A 73 7.38 10.93 3.78
CA ASN A 73 6.28 10.66 4.72
C ASN A 73 5.84 11.90 5.50
N GLY A 74 4.57 12.23 5.43
CA GLY A 74 3.97 13.38 6.12
C GLY A 74 4.08 14.72 5.39
N GLU A 75 4.76 14.76 4.26
CA GLU A 75 4.84 15.94 3.38
C GLU A 75 3.76 15.91 2.29
N SER A 76 3.59 17.02 1.58
CA SER A 76 2.66 17.15 0.43
C SER A 76 1.24 16.64 0.71
N GLY A 77 0.72 16.85 1.93
CA GLY A 77 -0.60 16.36 2.32
C GLY A 77 -0.68 14.86 2.62
N GLY A 78 0.49 14.19 2.74
CA GLY A 78 0.59 12.76 3.07
C GLY A 78 0.10 11.85 1.95
N TRP A 79 0.30 12.24 0.70
CA TRP A 79 0.03 11.39 -0.46
C TRP A 79 1.18 10.39 -0.67
N ASP A 80 0.83 9.18 -1.07
CA ASP A 80 1.81 8.12 -1.32
C ASP A 80 2.51 8.28 -2.68
N VAL A 81 1.75 8.71 -3.70
CA VAL A 81 2.26 9.05 -5.04
C VAL A 81 1.46 10.24 -5.59
N ILE A 82 2.13 11.10 -6.35
CA ILE A 82 1.48 12.16 -7.13
C ILE A 82 1.93 12.00 -8.59
N TYR A 83 0.99 11.75 -9.48
CA TYR A 83 1.24 11.62 -10.91
C TYR A 83 0.75 12.87 -11.64
N ARG A 84 1.62 13.48 -12.48
CA ARG A 84 1.30 14.68 -13.24
C ARG A 84 1.52 14.44 -14.73
N ASN A 85 0.53 14.79 -15.52
CA ASN A 85 0.66 14.76 -16.99
C ASN A 85 0.05 16.03 -17.60
N PRO A 86 0.90 16.94 -18.11
CA PRO A 86 0.42 18.20 -18.70
C PRO A 86 -0.43 17.99 -19.97
N ASN A 87 -0.37 16.83 -20.59
CA ASN A 87 -1.22 16.48 -21.73
C ASN A 87 -2.62 16.01 -21.31
N GLY A 88 -2.84 15.92 -20.02
CA GLY A 88 -4.09 15.45 -19.40
C GLY A 88 -4.13 13.95 -19.21
N ILE A 89 -4.80 13.57 -18.14
CA ILE A 89 -5.04 12.19 -17.68
C ILE A 89 -6.54 11.93 -17.84
N GLU A 90 -6.91 10.97 -18.70
CA GLU A 90 -8.32 10.62 -18.91
C GLU A 90 -8.86 9.85 -17.71
N ILE A 91 -9.92 10.38 -17.09
CA ILE A 91 -10.62 9.72 -16.00
C ILE A 91 -11.96 9.20 -16.52
N PRO A 92 -12.20 7.88 -16.47
CA PRO A 92 -13.46 7.29 -16.96
C PRO A 92 -14.69 8.01 -16.40
N ASP A 93 -15.60 8.42 -17.28
CA ASP A 93 -16.86 9.10 -16.96
C ASP A 93 -16.69 10.46 -16.23
N ALA A 94 -15.48 11.04 -16.22
CA ALA A 94 -15.22 12.25 -15.47
C ALA A 94 -14.46 13.35 -16.27
N GLY A 95 -13.90 13.00 -17.43
CA GLY A 95 -13.11 13.90 -18.27
C GLY A 95 -11.63 13.86 -17.94
N LYS A 96 -10.89 14.91 -18.33
CA LYS A 96 -9.43 15.01 -18.14
C LYS A 96 -9.07 15.84 -16.93
N VAL A 97 -7.95 15.49 -16.30
CA VAL A 97 -7.26 16.25 -15.26
C VAL A 97 -5.76 16.24 -15.53
N SER A 98 -5.00 17.17 -14.94
CA SER A 98 -3.54 17.18 -15.08
C SER A 98 -2.82 16.42 -13.95
N THR A 99 -3.48 16.22 -12.81
CA THR A 99 -2.85 15.65 -11.61
C THR A 99 -3.71 14.54 -11.01
N VAL A 100 -3.06 13.46 -10.59
CA VAL A 100 -3.66 12.39 -9.80
C VAL A 100 -2.93 12.24 -8.47
N TYR A 101 -3.66 12.41 -7.37
CA TYR A 101 -3.19 12.18 -6.01
C TYR A 101 -3.56 10.78 -5.56
N VAL A 102 -2.59 10.02 -5.08
CA VAL A 102 -2.74 8.59 -4.78
C VAL A 102 -2.58 8.31 -3.30
N GLU A 103 -3.55 7.64 -2.73
CA GLU A 103 -3.45 6.91 -1.46
C GLU A 103 -3.36 5.42 -1.77
N MET A 104 -2.34 4.74 -1.28
CA MET A 104 -2.06 3.35 -1.64
C MET A 104 -2.35 2.40 -0.48
N LYS A 105 -2.93 1.25 -0.78
CA LYS A 105 -3.20 0.19 0.21
C LYS A 105 -2.73 -1.16 -0.33
N ASN A 106 -2.17 -1.98 0.56
CA ASN A 106 -1.70 -3.31 0.15
C ASN A 106 -2.83 -4.22 -0.29
N LYS A 107 -4.01 -4.14 0.35
CA LYS A 107 -5.15 -5.01 0.06
C LYS A 107 -6.46 -4.23 0.10
N HIS A 108 -7.46 -4.72 -0.65
CA HIS A 108 -8.79 -4.13 -0.75
C HIS A 108 -9.57 -4.02 0.56
N ASN A 109 -9.23 -4.81 1.59
CA ASN A 109 -9.94 -4.89 2.87
C ASN A 109 -9.14 -4.41 4.08
N THR A 110 -8.12 -3.56 3.87
CA THR A 110 -7.27 -3.06 4.97
C THR A 110 -7.87 -1.88 5.74
N MET A 111 -8.90 -1.26 5.21
CA MET A 111 -9.58 -0.13 5.85
C MET A 111 -10.89 -0.55 6.49
N ASN A 112 -11.09 -0.18 7.76
CA ASN A 112 -12.41 -0.20 8.38
C ASN A 112 -13.21 1.04 7.94
N SER A 113 -14.52 1.09 8.26
CA SER A 113 -15.41 2.19 7.86
C SER A 113 -14.92 3.58 8.30
N ALA A 114 -14.33 3.69 9.49
CA ALA A 114 -13.84 4.96 10.01
C ALA A 114 -12.59 5.44 9.22
N SER A 115 -11.65 4.55 8.91
CA SER A 115 -10.47 4.89 8.12
C SER A 115 -10.84 5.19 6.67
N ALA A 116 -11.78 4.44 6.08
CA ALA A 116 -12.30 4.72 4.74
C ALA A 116 -12.95 6.11 4.66
N GLY A 117 -13.78 6.46 5.64
CA GLY A 117 -14.39 7.79 5.73
C GLY A 117 -13.35 8.92 5.82
N LYS A 118 -12.33 8.76 6.67
CA LYS A 118 -11.23 9.76 6.78
C LYS A 118 -10.45 9.92 5.48
N THR A 119 -10.12 8.81 4.81
CA THR A 119 -9.42 8.84 3.52
C THR A 119 -10.30 9.53 2.46
N PHE A 120 -11.59 9.24 2.43
CA PHE A 120 -12.51 9.90 1.49
C PHE A 120 -12.58 11.41 1.71
N ILE A 121 -12.69 11.85 2.97
CA ILE A 121 -12.69 13.29 3.33
C ILE A 121 -11.37 13.96 2.90
N LYS A 122 -10.22 13.32 3.13
CA LYS A 122 -8.91 13.80 2.65
C LYS A 122 -8.94 14.03 1.14
N MET A 123 -9.49 13.08 0.38
CA MET A 123 -9.61 13.19 -1.08
C MET A 123 -10.57 14.29 -1.51
N GLN A 124 -11.72 14.46 -0.83
CA GLN A 124 -12.64 15.56 -1.10
C GLN A 124 -11.99 16.92 -0.86
N ASN A 125 -11.24 17.07 0.23
CA ASN A 125 -10.52 18.30 0.53
C ASN A 125 -9.45 18.59 -0.55
N GLN A 126 -8.80 17.57 -1.10
CA GLN A 126 -7.87 17.77 -2.20
C GLN A 126 -8.56 18.31 -3.46
N LEU A 127 -9.73 17.75 -3.82
CA LEU A 127 -10.50 18.25 -4.97
C LEU A 127 -11.01 19.71 -4.78
N LEU A 128 -11.13 20.17 -3.54
CA LEU A 128 -11.48 21.57 -3.25
C LEU A 128 -10.28 22.50 -3.34
N ASN A 129 -9.07 21.97 -3.14
CA ASN A 129 -7.82 22.74 -3.20
C ASN A 129 -7.21 22.80 -4.61
N ASP A 130 -7.56 21.83 -5.45
CA ASP A 130 -7.01 21.66 -6.80
C ASP A 130 -8.15 21.17 -7.70
N ASP A 131 -8.66 22.05 -8.54
CA ASP A 131 -9.80 21.79 -9.42
C ASP A 131 -9.45 21.02 -10.70
N ASP A 132 -8.13 20.83 -10.97
CA ASP A 132 -7.61 20.03 -12.08
C ASP A 132 -6.95 18.72 -11.62
N CYS A 133 -7.59 18.06 -10.66
CA CYS A 133 -7.09 16.81 -10.13
C CYS A 133 -8.15 15.72 -9.96
N ALA A 134 -7.66 14.50 -9.82
CA ALA A 134 -8.40 13.33 -9.32
C ALA A 134 -7.67 12.70 -8.14
N CYS A 135 -8.39 11.95 -7.31
CA CYS A 135 -7.84 11.23 -6.18
C CYS A 135 -8.09 9.73 -6.35
N PHE A 136 -7.04 8.94 -6.25
CA PHE A 136 -7.09 7.49 -6.41
C PHE A 136 -6.78 6.77 -5.10
N LEU A 137 -7.66 5.85 -4.71
CA LEU A 137 -7.37 4.80 -3.76
C LEU A 137 -6.84 3.61 -4.56
N VAL A 138 -5.52 3.41 -4.58
CA VAL A 138 -4.88 2.32 -5.32
C VAL A 138 -4.67 1.12 -4.40
N GLU A 139 -5.08 -0.05 -4.86
CA GLU A 139 -4.97 -1.32 -4.13
C GLU A 139 -3.99 -2.26 -4.83
N ALA A 140 -2.89 -2.62 -4.15
CA ALA A 140 -1.90 -3.54 -4.68
C ALA A 140 -2.52 -4.94 -4.92
N ILE A 141 -3.35 -5.41 -3.97
CA ILE A 141 -4.14 -6.64 -4.10
C ILE A 141 -5.62 -6.25 -4.12
N ALA A 142 -6.12 -5.91 -5.30
CA ALA A 142 -7.51 -5.65 -5.56
C ALA A 142 -8.30 -6.96 -5.76
N GLN A 143 -9.61 -6.92 -5.61
CA GLN A 143 -10.47 -8.08 -5.91
C GLN A 143 -10.54 -8.41 -7.40
N ARG A 144 -10.35 -7.39 -8.24
CA ARG A 144 -10.37 -7.48 -9.71
C ARG A 144 -9.64 -6.26 -10.28
N SER A 145 -9.25 -6.36 -11.55
CA SER A 145 -8.82 -5.19 -12.32
C SER A 145 -9.96 -4.19 -12.42
N GLN A 146 -9.73 -2.95 -12.01
CA GLN A 146 -10.77 -1.91 -11.97
C GLN A 146 -10.22 -0.50 -11.88
N ASN A 147 -10.95 0.44 -12.47
CA ASN A 147 -10.88 1.88 -12.22
C ASN A 147 -12.31 2.39 -12.12
N ILE A 148 -12.87 2.41 -10.92
CA ILE A 148 -14.27 2.72 -10.67
C ILE A 148 -14.43 3.90 -9.71
N LYS A 149 -15.56 4.59 -9.79
CA LYS A 149 -15.93 5.57 -8.78
C LYS A 149 -15.93 4.92 -7.39
N TRP A 150 -15.16 5.51 -6.46
CA TRP A 150 -15.17 5.02 -5.09
C TRP A 150 -16.34 5.58 -4.31
N GLU A 151 -17.10 4.69 -3.68
CA GLU A 151 -18.19 5.03 -2.78
C GLU A 151 -17.92 4.47 -1.39
N THR A 152 -18.16 5.25 -0.36
CA THR A 152 -18.01 4.84 1.03
C THR A 152 -19.07 5.51 1.91
N THR A 153 -19.03 5.26 3.21
CA THR A 153 -19.95 5.85 4.17
C THR A 153 -19.20 6.86 5.05
N VAL A 154 -19.68 8.09 5.08
CA VAL A 154 -19.22 9.16 5.96
C VAL A 154 -20.44 9.64 6.74
N ASP A 155 -20.35 9.70 8.07
CA ASP A 155 -21.42 10.12 8.96
C ASP A 155 -22.79 9.45 8.66
N LYS A 156 -22.74 8.13 8.46
CA LYS A 156 -23.91 7.27 8.12
C LYS A 156 -24.54 7.57 6.75
N LYS A 157 -23.93 8.42 5.92
CA LYS A 157 -24.39 8.72 4.56
C LYS A 157 -23.46 8.11 3.54
N LYS A 158 -24.04 7.50 2.50
CA LYS A 158 -23.27 7.03 1.34
C LYS A 158 -22.80 8.25 0.54
N VAL A 159 -21.49 8.32 0.31
CA VAL A 159 -20.84 9.40 -0.44
C VAL A 159 -20.00 8.81 -1.58
N GLY A 160 -19.86 9.58 -2.65
CA GLY A 160 -19.03 9.21 -3.80
C GLY A 160 -18.84 10.42 -4.70
N HIS A 161 -17.70 10.46 -5.41
CA HIS A 161 -17.42 11.52 -6.38
C HIS A 161 -16.77 10.92 -7.62
N LYS A 162 -17.07 11.42 -8.82
CA LYS A 162 -16.56 10.89 -10.09
C LYS A 162 -15.02 10.94 -10.21
N LEU A 163 -14.38 11.94 -9.60
CA LEU A 163 -12.93 12.13 -9.55
C LEU A 163 -12.26 11.45 -8.34
N ILE A 164 -13.02 10.78 -7.47
CA ILE A 164 -12.47 9.94 -6.40
C ILE A 164 -12.67 8.49 -6.81
N ARG A 165 -11.57 7.80 -7.10
CA ARG A 165 -11.58 6.51 -7.76
C ARG A 165 -10.99 5.43 -6.87
N ARG A 166 -11.49 4.20 -7.02
CA ARG A 166 -10.89 2.99 -6.49
C ARG A 166 -10.27 2.23 -7.65
N VAL A 167 -8.96 2.05 -7.60
CA VAL A 167 -8.16 1.60 -8.75
C VAL A 167 -7.29 0.42 -8.33
N SER A 168 -7.23 -0.61 -9.15
CA SER A 168 -6.30 -1.72 -8.96
C SER A 168 -4.90 -1.35 -9.42
N MET A 169 -3.88 -2.01 -8.89
CA MET A 169 -2.49 -1.70 -9.17
C MET A 169 -2.15 -1.84 -10.65
N ASP A 170 -2.66 -2.86 -11.34
CA ASP A 170 -2.47 -3.07 -12.77
C ASP A 170 -2.98 -1.88 -13.59
N GLN A 171 -4.18 -1.38 -13.28
CA GLN A 171 -4.76 -0.21 -13.94
C GLN A 171 -3.99 1.09 -13.63
N PHE A 172 -3.39 1.19 -12.44
CA PHE A 172 -2.56 2.34 -12.12
C PHE A 172 -1.21 2.29 -12.85
N TYR A 173 -0.58 1.11 -12.95
CA TYR A 173 0.64 0.93 -13.76
C TYR A 173 0.38 1.25 -15.23
N GLU A 174 -0.70 0.73 -15.82
CA GLU A 174 -1.10 1.05 -17.19
C GLU A 174 -1.24 2.56 -17.39
N LEU A 175 -1.90 3.26 -16.46
CA LEU A 175 -2.09 4.70 -16.53
C LEU A 175 -0.77 5.49 -16.56
N VAL A 176 0.21 5.12 -15.72
CA VAL A 176 1.45 5.91 -15.56
C VAL A 176 2.54 5.50 -16.56
N THR A 177 2.49 4.28 -17.10
CA THR A 177 3.48 3.77 -18.04
C THR A 177 3.00 3.76 -19.49
N GLY A 178 1.68 3.73 -19.69
CA GLY A 178 1.08 3.51 -21.01
C GLY A 178 1.13 2.04 -21.49
N GLU A 179 1.54 1.09 -20.62
CA GLU A 179 1.64 -0.33 -20.94
C GLU A 179 0.64 -1.16 -20.11
N GLU A 180 -0.28 -1.85 -20.79
CA GLU A 180 -1.35 -2.65 -20.15
C GLU A 180 -0.80 -3.76 -19.23
N ASP A 181 0.34 -4.35 -19.60
CA ASP A 181 0.96 -5.46 -18.87
C ASP A 181 2.15 -5.05 -17.97
N ALA A 182 2.34 -3.74 -17.71
CA ALA A 182 3.48 -3.23 -16.95
C ALA A 182 3.58 -3.84 -15.54
N PHE A 183 2.46 -3.95 -14.83
CA PHE A 183 2.44 -4.57 -13.49
C PHE A 183 2.81 -6.07 -13.55
N TYR A 184 2.31 -6.79 -14.52
CA TYR A 184 2.65 -8.20 -14.73
C TYR A 184 4.14 -8.37 -15.04
N LYS A 185 4.70 -7.56 -15.96
CA LYS A 185 6.14 -7.57 -16.29
C LYS A 185 6.99 -7.30 -15.05
N MET A 186 6.62 -6.32 -14.24
CA MET A 186 7.29 -6.03 -12.97
C MET A 186 7.29 -7.25 -12.05
N CYS A 187 6.14 -7.91 -11.87
CA CYS A 187 6.04 -9.10 -11.04
C CYS A 187 6.89 -10.27 -11.57
N MET A 188 7.01 -10.43 -12.88
CA MET A 188 7.82 -11.49 -13.48
C MET A 188 9.33 -11.29 -13.31
N VAL A 189 9.79 -10.05 -13.28
CA VAL A 189 11.22 -9.72 -13.09
C VAL A 189 11.62 -9.69 -11.62
N LEU A 190 10.68 -9.44 -10.73
CA LEU A 190 10.92 -9.24 -9.30
C LEU A 190 11.67 -10.39 -8.61
N PRO A 191 11.37 -11.70 -8.85
CA PRO A 191 12.11 -12.80 -8.25
C PRO A 191 13.62 -12.75 -8.54
N GLU A 192 14.00 -12.53 -9.80
CA GLU A 192 15.40 -12.42 -10.22
C GLU A 192 16.11 -11.23 -9.55
N VAL A 193 15.43 -10.09 -9.45
CA VAL A 193 15.98 -8.91 -8.79
C VAL A 193 16.19 -9.16 -7.30
N ILE A 194 15.22 -9.78 -6.63
CA ILE A 194 15.34 -10.13 -5.20
C ILE A 194 16.50 -11.09 -4.98
N GLU A 195 16.61 -12.14 -5.80
CA GLU A 195 17.69 -13.12 -5.70
C GLU A 195 19.07 -12.47 -5.87
N LYS A 196 19.25 -11.59 -6.86
CA LYS A 196 20.48 -10.84 -7.05
C LYS A 196 20.84 -9.98 -5.82
N VAL A 197 19.86 -9.29 -5.24
CA VAL A 197 20.09 -8.48 -4.05
C VAL A 197 20.50 -9.33 -2.86
N VAL A 198 19.84 -10.47 -2.63
CA VAL A 198 20.16 -11.39 -1.52
C VAL A 198 21.58 -11.94 -1.69
N ASN A 199 21.93 -12.44 -2.88
CA ASN A 199 23.27 -13.01 -3.17
C ASN A 199 24.38 -11.96 -3.00
N THR A 200 24.17 -10.71 -3.45
CA THR A 200 25.15 -9.63 -3.25
C THR A 200 25.41 -9.32 -1.78
N MET A 201 24.42 -9.58 -0.92
CA MET A 201 24.56 -9.37 0.53
C MET A 201 25.32 -10.49 1.21
N ASP A 202 25.20 -11.74 0.71
CA ASP A 202 25.94 -12.87 1.24
C ASP A 202 27.44 -12.80 0.86
N ASP A 203 27.78 -12.18 -0.29
CA ASP A 203 29.16 -11.93 -0.74
C ASP A 203 29.89 -10.85 0.07
N VAL A 204 29.18 -10.04 0.81
CA VAL A 204 29.75 -8.93 1.64
C VAL A 204 29.95 -9.37 3.11
N ARG A 205 29.57 -10.59 3.48
CA ARG A 205 29.79 -11.21 4.81
C ARG A 205 31.03 -12.07 4.81
#